data_c93206807e8557748e7fc988ecea25bb
#
_entry.id   c93206807e8557748e7fc988ecea25bb
#
_cell.length_a   1.000
_cell.length_b   1.000
_cell.length_c   1.000
_cell.angle_alpha   90.00
_cell.angle_beta   90.00
_cell.angle_gamma   90.00
#
_symmetry.space_group_name_H-M   'P 1'
#
loop_
_entity.id
_entity.type
_entity.pdbx_description
1 polymer ?
#
loop_
_entity_poly.entity_id
_entity_poly.type
_entity_poly.pdbx_seq_one_letter_code
_entity_poly.pdbx_strand_id
1 'polypeptide(L)'
;MHCRAHQADQSSFVTSILKGTSNLWALRGGNAASGSLSTFWSGARPAGYNPMHKEGAILLGIGGDNSISGDGTFYEGVMTSGYPSDATENSVQANIVAAKYATTSLMSGPALTVGKKVSFQATSAGYTTRYLAHTGTAVNTQVVTSSSSTTLKQQASWTIRTGLGNSACVSFESVDTPGSYLRHNAFVLLVNANDGTKQMHEDATFCSQAGLNGKGTSVRAWGYPTRYVRHYDNAGYVASNGGPDTFDATASFNDDVSWLVDASFA
;
A
#
# COMPACT_ATOMS: atom_id res chain seq x y z
N MET A 1 40.37 0.85 -3.13
CA MET A 1 39.52 2.04 -2.98
C MET A 1 38.51 1.74 -1.90
N HIS A 2 38.61 2.31 -0.70
CA HIS A 2 37.67 2.05 0.37
C HIS A 2 36.43 2.92 0.12
N CYS A 3 35.31 2.32 -0.24
CA CYS A 3 34.03 2.97 -0.09
C CYS A 3 33.85 3.27 1.40
N ARG A 4 33.95 4.53 1.80
CA ARG A 4 33.48 4.93 3.12
C ARG A 4 32.00 4.53 3.15
N ALA A 5 31.61 3.77 4.17
CA ALA A 5 30.21 3.53 4.45
C ALA A 5 29.56 4.92 4.65
N HIS A 6 28.85 5.39 3.65
CA HIS A 6 27.96 6.54 3.85
C HIS A 6 26.86 6.10 4.79
N GLN A 7 26.62 6.87 5.84
CA GLN A 7 25.48 6.64 6.72
C GLN A 7 24.23 6.62 5.83
N ALA A 8 23.44 5.54 5.94
CA ALA A 8 22.19 5.42 5.22
C ALA A 8 21.29 6.62 5.54
N ASP A 9 20.71 7.24 4.53
CA ASP A 9 19.74 8.31 4.75
C ASP A 9 18.54 7.72 5.50
N GLN A 10 18.26 8.23 6.69
CA GLN A 10 17.16 7.81 7.57
C GLN A 10 15.87 8.56 7.26
N SER A 11 15.84 9.35 6.16
CA SER A 11 14.67 10.12 5.78
C SER A 11 13.55 9.21 5.25
N SER A 12 12.30 9.52 5.58
CA SER A 12 11.14 8.80 5.07
C SER A 12 10.93 8.99 3.55
N PHE A 13 11.44 10.09 3.00
CA PHE A 13 11.43 10.42 1.58
C PHE A 13 12.81 10.86 1.17
N VAL A 14 13.35 10.29 0.11
CA VAL A 14 14.73 10.55 -0.34
C VAL A 14 14.72 11.03 -1.77
N THR A 15 15.44 12.12 -2.03
CA THR A 15 15.86 12.51 -3.38
C THR A 15 17.23 11.92 -3.66
N SER A 16 17.38 11.24 -4.79
CA SER A 16 18.66 10.73 -5.28
C SER A 16 18.89 11.22 -6.71
N ILE A 17 20.04 11.82 -6.96
CA ILE A 17 20.43 12.34 -8.27
C ILE A 17 21.75 11.72 -8.68
N LEU A 18 21.76 11.07 -9.84
CA LEU A 18 22.96 10.59 -10.50
C LEU A 18 23.14 11.39 -11.79
N LYS A 19 24.28 12.05 -11.95
CA LYS A 19 24.65 12.75 -13.19
C LYS A 19 26.01 12.31 -13.69
N GLY A 20 26.17 12.31 -15.00
CA GLY A 20 27.42 11.87 -15.63
C GLY A 20 27.65 12.49 -16.98
N THR A 21 28.94 12.66 -17.32
CA THR A 21 29.43 12.99 -18.66
C THR A 21 30.63 12.08 -18.96
N SER A 22 31.35 12.31 -20.06
CA SER A 22 32.40 11.39 -20.53
C SER A 22 33.44 11.00 -19.46
N ASN A 23 33.80 11.91 -18.55
CA ASN A 23 34.77 11.63 -17.51
C ASN A 23 34.47 12.30 -16.17
N LEU A 24 33.26 12.72 -15.93
CA LEU A 24 32.85 13.33 -14.68
C LEU A 24 31.50 12.73 -14.23
N TRP A 25 31.43 12.31 -12.99
CA TRP A 25 30.24 11.75 -12.37
C TRP A 25 29.98 12.41 -11.01
N ALA A 26 28.74 12.52 -10.64
CA ALA A 26 28.38 12.91 -9.29
C ALA A 26 27.13 12.18 -8.84
N LEU A 27 27.11 11.85 -7.54
CA LEU A 27 25.97 11.34 -6.81
C LEU A 27 25.62 12.37 -5.74
N ARG A 28 24.39 12.87 -5.79
CA ARG A 28 23.84 13.80 -4.82
C ARG A 28 22.53 13.27 -4.27
N GLY A 29 22.17 13.67 -3.07
CA GLY A 29 20.90 13.29 -2.49
C GLY A 29 20.59 14.08 -1.24
N GLY A 30 19.40 13.88 -0.72
CA GLY A 30 18.91 14.52 0.49
C GLY A 30 17.49 14.14 0.82
N ASN A 31 16.99 14.71 1.92
CA ASN A 31 15.61 14.51 2.34
C ASN A 31 14.65 15.23 1.37
N ALA A 32 13.75 14.47 0.74
CA ALA A 32 12.76 15.03 -0.19
C ALA A 32 11.66 15.84 0.52
N ALA A 33 11.47 15.68 1.83
CA ALA A 33 10.48 16.43 2.60
C ALA A 33 11.02 17.79 3.10
N SER A 34 12.36 17.98 3.15
CA SER A 34 12.96 19.19 3.70
C SER A 34 14.44 19.32 3.36
N GLY A 35 14.96 20.54 3.34
CA GLY A 35 16.38 20.78 3.22
C GLY A 35 16.92 20.77 1.80
N SER A 36 18.25 20.70 1.68
CA SER A 36 19.00 20.81 0.43
C SER A 36 19.73 19.51 0.12
N LEU A 37 20.23 19.40 -1.13
CA LEU A 37 21.04 18.28 -1.56
C LEU A 37 22.44 18.34 -0.97
N SER A 38 22.97 17.18 -0.59
CA SER A 38 24.37 16.94 -0.29
C SER A 38 25.04 16.22 -1.46
N THR A 39 26.31 16.49 -1.71
CA THR A 39 27.10 15.73 -2.66
C THR A 39 27.77 14.58 -1.92
N PHE A 40 27.36 13.34 -2.24
CA PHE A 40 27.93 12.13 -1.65
C PHE A 40 29.24 11.75 -2.34
N TRP A 41 29.29 11.98 -3.64
CA TRP A 41 30.50 11.77 -4.43
C TRP A 41 30.51 12.66 -5.67
N SER A 42 31.70 13.12 -6.08
CA SER A 42 31.92 13.77 -7.36
C SER A 42 33.36 13.54 -7.79
N GLY A 43 33.59 13.21 -9.05
CA GLY A 43 34.93 12.97 -9.58
C GLY A 43 34.96 12.29 -10.95
N ALA A 44 36.18 12.08 -11.42
CA ALA A 44 36.43 11.34 -12.64
C ALA A 44 36.12 9.84 -12.49
N ARG A 45 35.87 9.15 -13.61
CA ARG A 45 35.79 7.70 -13.61
C ARG A 45 37.06 7.04 -13.05
N PRO A 46 36.94 5.90 -12.38
CA PRO A 46 38.12 5.10 -12.03
C PRO A 46 38.91 4.74 -13.27
N ALA A 47 40.22 4.76 -13.15
CA ALA A 47 41.10 4.37 -14.24
C ALA A 47 40.79 2.93 -14.73
N GLY A 48 40.72 2.74 -16.05
CA GLY A 48 40.38 1.43 -16.65
C GLY A 48 38.89 1.05 -16.60
N TYR A 49 38.03 1.82 -15.95
CA TYR A 49 36.60 1.56 -15.96
C TYR A 49 35.95 2.14 -17.20
N ASN A 50 35.47 1.28 -18.06
CA ASN A 50 34.73 1.65 -19.28
C ASN A 50 33.32 1.05 -19.18
N PRO A 51 32.33 1.84 -18.73
CA PRO A 51 30.95 1.32 -18.59
C PRO A 51 30.40 0.94 -19.95
N MET A 52 29.50 -0.04 -19.94
CA MET A 52 28.80 -0.47 -21.14
C MET A 52 28.11 0.71 -21.85
N HIS A 53 27.94 0.60 -23.15
CA HIS A 53 27.07 1.51 -23.90
C HIS A 53 25.63 1.37 -23.39
N LYS A 54 24.91 2.48 -23.31
CA LYS A 54 23.50 2.46 -22.89
C LYS A 54 22.68 1.84 -24.00
N GLU A 55 22.19 0.66 -23.78
CA GLU A 55 21.26 -0.04 -24.67
C GLU A 55 20.05 -0.47 -23.84
N GLY A 56 18.85 -0.34 -24.41
CA GLY A 56 17.60 -0.72 -23.75
C GLY A 56 16.87 0.44 -23.06
N ALA A 57 15.96 0.09 -22.14
CA ALA A 57 15.13 1.02 -21.41
C ALA A 57 15.86 1.59 -20.18
N ILE A 58 15.49 2.81 -19.79
CA ILE A 58 15.87 3.38 -18.50
C ILE A 58 14.70 3.13 -17.55
N LEU A 59 15.01 2.48 -16.42
CA LEU A 59 14.04 2.17 -15.38
C LEU A 59 14.34 3.04 -14.15
N LEU A 60 13.32 3.72 -13.65
CA LEU A 60 13.39 4.52 -12.43
C LEU A 60 12.72 3.77 -11.28
N GLY A 61 13.21 3.97 -10.06
CA GLY A 61 12.63 3.36 -8.86
C GLY A 61 12.86 1.87 -8.71
N ILE A 62 13.84 1.31 -9.44
CA ILE A 62 14.23 -0.10 -9.34
C ILE A 62 15.72 -0.19 -8.99
N GLY A 63 16.08 -1.18 -8.20
CA GLY A 63 17.48 -1.52 -7.94
C GLY A 63 18.11 -2.32 -9.09
N GLY A 64 19.42 -2.47 -9.09
CA GLY A 64 20.14 -3.31 -10.02
C GLY A 64 19.99 -4.81 -9.69
N ASP A 65 20.73 -5.65 -10.40
CA ASP A 65 20.80 -7.08 -10.13
C ASP A 65 21.07 -7.35 -8.64
N ASN A 66 20.36 -8.35 -8.10
CA ASN A 66 20.41 -8.74 -6.69
C ASN A 66 19.83 -7.73 -5.68
N SER A 67 19.14 -6.69 -6.08
CA SER A 67 18.41 -5.81 -5.16
C SER A 67 17.05 -6.41 -4.77
N ILE A 68 17.07 -7.60 -4.16
CA ILE A 68 15.87 -8.37 -3.80
C ILE A 68 15.26 -7.97 -2.44
N SER A 69 15.92 -7.09 -1.69
CA SER A 69 15.54 -6.69 -0.34
C SER A 69 15.22 -5.20 -0.20
N GLY A 70 15.25 -4.43 -1.28
CA GLY A 70 14.88 -3.03 -1.27
C GLY A 70 13.36 -2.88 -1.38
N ASP A 71 12.72 -2.39 -0.30
CA ASP A 71 11.31 -2.02 -0.31
C ASP A 71 11.19 -0.50 -0.35
N GLY A 72 10.30 0.02 -1.19
CA GLY A 72 10.07 1.45 -1.28
C GLY A 72 9.00 1.79 -2.32
N THR A 73 8.58 3.04 -2.32
CA THR A 73 7.64 3.57 -3.30
C THR A 73 8.34 4.62 -4.15
N PHE A 74 8.29 4.45 -5.46
CA PHE A 74 8.70 5.47 -6.41
C PHE A 74 7.57 6.48 -6.61
N TYR A 75 7.83 7.75 -6.36
CA TYR A 75 6.84 8.83 -6.47
C TYR A 75 6.97 9.60 -7.77
N GLU A 76 8.16 10.09 -8.05
CA GLU A 76 8.44 10.89 -9.24
C GLU A 76 9.91 10.77 -9.65
N GLY A 77 10.20 11.11 -10.89
CA GLY A 77 11.57 11.15 -11.39
C GLY A 77 11.65 11.94 -12.69
N VAL A 78 12.83 12.45 -12.97
CA VAL A 78 13.12 13.19 -14.19
C VAL A 78 14.45 12.73 -14.77
N MET A 79 14.54 12.70 -16.08
CA MET A 79 15.77 12.49 -16.83
C MET A 79 16.03 13.70 -17.69
N THR A 80 17.29 14.15 -17.72
CA THR A 80 17.72 15.28 -18.51
C THR A 80 18.87 14.85 -19.44
N SER A 81 19.04 15.55 -20.54
CA SER A 81 20.24 15.42 -21.36
C SER A 81 21.38 16.24 -20.75
N GLY A 82 22.62 15.75 -20.91
CA GLY A 82 23.82 16.45 -20.48
C GLY A 82 24.09 16.33 -18.98
N TYR A 83 24.94 17.21 -18.47
CA TYR A 83 25.37 17.28 -17.07
C TYR A 83 24.81 18.55 -16.43
N PRO A 84 23.68 18.48 -15.73
CA PRO A 84 23.05 19.66 -15.15
C PRO A 84 23.96 20.32 -14.09
N SER A 85 23.83 21.64 -13.95
CA SER A 85 24.54 22.37 -12.90
C SER A 85 23.97 22.03 -11.52
N ASP A 86 24.79 22.20 -10.48
CA ASP A 86 24.31 22.05 -9.10
C ASP A 86 23.17 23.03 -8.77
N ALA A 87 23.16 24.21 -9.38
CA ALA A 87 22.06 25.16 -9.23
C ALA A 87 20.75 24.64 -9.80
N THR A 88 20.79 23.98 -10.97
CA THR A 88 19.62 23.34 -11.57
C THR A 88 19.09 22.21 -10.65
N GLU A 89 19.96 21.37 -10.15
CA GLU A 89 19.59 20.28 -9.23
C GLU A 89 19.02 20.80 -7.90
N ASN A 90 19.59 21.87 -7.38
CA ASN A 90 19.06 22.54 -6.18
C ASN A 90 17.66 23.11 -6.42
N SER A 91 17.37 23.61 -7.64
CA SER A 91 16.02 24.05 -8.01
C SER A 91 15.05 22.89 -8.11
N VAL A 92 15.48 21.74 -8.63
CA VAL A 92 14.68 20.50 -8.63
C VAL A 92 14.38 20.07 -7.20
N GLN A 93 15.38 20.03 -6.34
CA GLN A 93 15.19 19.71 -4.92
C GLN A 93 14.20 20.67 -4.24
N ALA A 94 14.32 21.97 -4.50
CA ALA A 94 13.40 22.96 -3.94
C ALA A 94 11.95 22.72 -4.41
N ASN A 95 11.76 22.32 -5.66
CA ASN A 95 10.44 21.94 -6.21
C ASN A 95 9.90 20.68 -5.52
N ILE A 96 10.72 19.64 -5.36
CA ILE A 96 10.36 18.42 -4.63
C ILE A 96 9.94 18.74 -3.18
N VAL A 97 10.74 19.54 -2.46
CA VAL A 97 10.41 19.96 -1.10
C VAL A 97 9.10 20.76 -1.04
N ALA A 98 8.83 21.58 -2.06
CA ALA A 98 7.58 22.33 -2.16
C ALA A 98 6.33 21.44 -2.35
N ALA A 99 6.49 20.20 -2.81
CA ALA A 99 5.41 19.20 -2.86
C ALA A 99 4.96 18.71 -1.48
N LYS A 100 5.77 18.99 -0.41
CA LYS A 100 5.44 18.71 0.98
C LYS A 100 5.15 17.23 1.26
N TYR A 101 5.99 16.35 0.76
CA TYR A 101 5.93 14.95 1.13
C TYR A 101 5.91 14.78 2.65
N ALA A 102 4.94 14.03 3.14
CA ALA A 102 4.76 13.77 4.55
C ALA A 102 4.27 12.34 4.78
N THR A 103 4.74 11.74 5.87
CA THR A 103 4.17 10.49 6.35
C THR A 103 2.84 10.78 7.02
N THR A 104 1.85 9.94 6.76
CA THR A 104 0.59 9.91 7.50
C THR A 104 0.52 8.63 8.31
N SER A 105 -0.30 8.62 9.36
CA SER A 105 -0.60 7.36 10.05
C SER A 105 -1.16 6.36 9.05
N LEU A 106 -0.64 5.14 9.04
CA LEU A 106 -1.17 4.06 8.22
C LEU A 106 -2.61 3.73 8.60
N MET A 107 -2.94 3.88 9.88
CA MET A 107 -4.28 3.70 10.43
C MET A 107 -4.80 4.99 11.02
N SER A 108 -6.06 5.31 10.70
CA SER A 108 -6.79 6.46 11.22
C SER A 108 -8.28 6.11 11.33
N GLY A 109 -9.06 6.93 12.05
CA GLY A 109 -10.49 6.66 12.27
C GLY A 109 -10.74 5.69 13.44
N PRO A 110 -11.89 5.00 13.46
CA PRO A 110 -12.25 4.11 14.56
C PRO A 110 -11.24 3.00 14.78
N ALA A 111 -10.90 2.73 16.06
CA ALA A 111 -9.87 1.76 16.41
C ALA A 111 -10.33 0.31 16.13
N LEU A 112 -9.51 -0.42 15.38
CA LEU A 112 -9.63 -1.86 15.21
C LEU A 112 -8.68 -2.56 16.19
N THR A 113 -9.22 -3.06 17.29
CA THR A 113 -8.43 -3.66 18.38
C THR A 113 -8.06 -5.10 18.07
N VAL A 114 -6.77 -5.40 18.00
CA VAL A 114 -6.25 -6.77 17.83
C VAL A 114 -6.80 -7.72 18.89
N GLY A 115 -7.21 -8.90 18.47
CA GLY A 115 -7.84 -9.93 19.31
C GLY A 115 -9.36 -9.81 19.44
N LYS A 116 -9.96 -8.69 19.04
CA LYS A 116 -11.43 -8.55 19.04
C LYS A 116 -12.02 -9.24 17.82
N LYS A 117 -13.21 -9.82 18.01
CA LYS A 117 -14.05 -10.31 16.93
C LYS A 117 -15.06 -9.22 16.55
N VAL A 118 -15.21 -8.99 15.26
CA VAL A 118 -16.08 -7.94 14.69
C VAL A 118 -16.89 -8.47 13.51
N SER A 119 -17.90 -7.71 13.13
CA SER A 119 -18.60 -7.80 11.85
C SER A 119 -18.54 -6.45 11.13
N PHE A 120 -18.64 -6.45 9.80
CA PHE A 120 -18.61 -5.26 8.96
C PHE A 120 -19.96 -5.10 8.27
N GLN A 121 -20.79 -4.17 8.73
CA GLN A 121 -22.09 -3.85 8.14
C GLN A 121 -21.92 -2.83 7.02
N ALA A 122 -22.53 -3.08 5.88
CA ALA A 122 -22.52 -2.15 4.75
C ALA A 122 -23.32 -0.87 5.07
N THR A 123 -22.84 0.26 4.56
CA THR A 123 -23.50 1.58 4.76
C THR A 123 -24.30 2.05 3.55
N SER A 124 -24.16 1.37 2.40
CA SER A 124 -24.84 1.72 1.15
C SER A 124 -26.35 1.54 1.25
N ALA A 125 -27.11 2.44 0.64
CA ALA A 125 -28.55 2.33 0.55
C ALA A 125 -28.95 0.98 -0.09
N GLY A 126 -29.90 0.28 0.52
CA GLY A 126 -30.32 -1.07 0.10
C GLY A 126 -29.43 -2.22 0.60
N TYR A 127 -28.29 -1.92 1.23
CA TYR A 127 -27.38 -2.92 1.77
C TYR A 127 -27.22 -2.86 3.30
N THR A 128 -27.90 -1.96 3.97
CA THR A 128 -27.73 -1.71 5.43
C THR A 128 -28.15 -2.87 6.35
N THR A 129 -28.68 -3.94 5.81
CA THR A 129 -28.94 -5.20 6.53
C THR A 129 -27.90 -6.30 6.22
N ARG A 130 -26.90 -5.95 5.42
CA ARG A 130 -25.90 -6.89 4.93
C ARG A 130 -24.55 -6.67 5.59
N TYR A 131 -23.83 -7.77 5.74
CA TYR A 131 -22.50 -7.81 6.35
C TYR A 131 -21.52 -8.47 5.42
N LEU A 132 -20.26 -8.04 5.50
CA LEU A 132 -19.15 -8.70 4.81
C LEU A 132 -19.01 -10.13 5.36
N ALA A 133 -19.21 -11.10 4.51
CA ALA A 133 -19.19 -12.51 4.84
C ALA A 133 -18.47 -13.30 3.73
N HIS A 134 -18.35 -14.61 3.91
CA HIS A 134 -17.88 -15.47 2.84
C HIS A 134 -18.72 -16.74 2.72
N THR A 135 -18.67 -17.37 1.55
CA THR A 135 -19.24 -18.69 1.28
C THR A 135 -18.16 -19.54 0.63
N GLY A 136 -17.68 -20.56 1.34
CA GLY A 136 -16.44 -21.19 0.96
C GLY A 136 -15.31 -20.16 0.97
N THR A 137 -14.59 -20.01 -0.14
CA THR A 137 -13.52 -19.01 -0.27
C THR A 137 -14.01 -17.65 -0.78
N ALA A 138 -15.17 -17.56 -1.39
CA ALA A 138 -15.68 -16.33 -2.03
C ALA A 138 -16.23 -15.35 -0.99
N VAL A 139 -15.71 -14.12 -0.98
CA VAL A 139 -16.20 -13.04 -0.12
C VAL A 139 -17.37 -12.32 -0.79
N ASN A 140 -18.42 -12.09 -0.01
CA ASN A 140 -19.67 -11.48 -0.47
C ASN A 140 -20.35 -10.71 0.66
N THR A 141 -21.51 -10.12 0.39
CA THR A 141 -22.37 -9.57 1.43
C THR A 141 -23.58 -10.45 1.68
N GLN A 142 -23.88 -10.72 2.94
CA GLN A 142 -25.01 -11.55 3.39
C GLN A 142 -25.91 -10.79 4.36
N VAL A 143 -27.21 -11.04 4.31
CA VAL A 143 -28.13 -10.61 5.35
C VAL A 143 -27.96 -11.51 6.57
N VAL A 144 -27.50 -10.92 7.67
CA VAL A 144 -27.26 -11.66 8.92
C VAL A 144 -28.15 -11.10 10.02
N THR A 145 -28.85 -11.99 10.70
CA THR A 145 -29.77 -11.66 11.81
C THR A 145 -29.53 -12.56 13.02
N SER A 146 -30.18 -12.27 14.13
CA SER A 146 -30.15 -13.13 15.32
C SER A 146 -30.63 -14.57 15.02
N SER A 147 -31.52 -14.76 14.05
CA SER A 147 -32.06 -16.06 13.62
C SER A 147 -31.24 -16.78 12.54
N SER A 148 -30.19 -16.16 12.02
CA SER A 148 -29.29 -16.79 11.03
C SER A 148 -28.60 -18.02 11.62
N SER A 149 -28.24 -18.97 10.75
CA SER A 149 -27.50 -20.18 11.16
C SER A 149 -26.17 -19.83 11.83
N THR A 150 -25.69 -20.72 12.69
CA THR A 150 -24.36 -20.55 13.33
C THR A 150 -23.26 -20.40 12.29
N THR A 151 -23.31 -21.21 11.20
CA THR A 151 -22.34 -21.14 10.11
C THR A 151 -22.32 -19.74 9.48
N LEU A 152 -23.47 -19.18 9.10
CA LEU A 152 -23.52 -17.85 8.50
C LEU A 152 -23.02 -16.76 9.46
N LYS A 153 -23.36 -16.86 10.74
CA LYS A 153 -22.87 -15.95 11.77
C LYS A 153 -21.35 -15.99 11.89
N GLN A 154 -20.76 -17.18 11.86
CA GLN A 154 -19.30 -17.35 11.88
C GLN A 154 -18.66 -16.82 10.61
N GLN A 155 -19.24 -17.07 9.44
CA GLN A 155 -18.76 -16.58 8.14
C GLN A 155 -18.83 -15.05 7.99
N ALA A 156 -19.68 -14.37 8.75
CA ALA A 156 -19.78 -12.90 8.80
C ALA A 156 -19.02 -12.29 9.99
N SER A 157 -18.22 -13.08 10.69
CA SER A 157 -17.44 -12.68 11.85
C SER A 157 -15.95 -12.81 11.59
N TRP A 158 -15.19 -11.79 11.99
CA TRP A 158 -13.77 -11.67 11.70
C TRP A 158 -13.00 -11.39 12.99
N THR A 159 -11.93 -12.13 13.25
CA THR A 159 -11.00 -11.82 14.33
C THR A 159 -9.95 -10.85 13.82
N ILE A 160 -9.80 -9.69 14.45
CA ILE A 160 -8.75 -8.73 14.12
C ILE A 160 -7.42 -9.29 14.60
N ARG A 161 -6.47 -9.41 13.69
CA ARG A 161 -5.09 -9.83 13.97
C ARG A 161 -4.12 -8.71 13.63
N THR A 162 -2.93 -8.74 14.21
CA THR A 162 -1.81 -7.91 13.73
C THR A 162 -1.60 -8.18 12.26
N GLY A 163 -1.38 -7.15 11.45
CA GLY A 163 -1.19 -7.29 10.02
C GLY A 163 -0.03 -8.22 9.68
N LEU A 164 -0.30 -9.22 8.84
CA LEU A 164 0.67 -10.27 8.49
C LEU A 164 1.88 -9.72 7.74
N GLY A 165 1.66 -8.74 6.85
CA GLY A 165 2.72 -8.10 6.07
C GLY A 165 3.26 -6.81 6.69
N ASN A 166 2.47 -6.16 7.58
CA ASN A 166 2.87 -4.95 8.28
C ASN A 166 2.17 -4.84 9.63
N SER A 167 2.93 -4.91 10.71
CA SER A 167 2.40 -4.87 12.08
C SER A 167 1.76 -3.54 12.50
N ALA A 168 1.95 -2.47 11.72
CA ALA A 168 1.25 -1.18 11.92
C ALA A 168 -0.18 -1.17 11.37
N CYS A 169 -0.60 -2.23 10.67
CA CYS A 169 -1.94 -2.45 10.13
C CYS A 169 -2.56 -3.73 10.72
N VAL A 170 -3.64 -4.20 10.15
CA VAL A 170 -4.38 -5.38 10.63
C VAL A 170 -4.60 -6.41 9.52
N SER A 171 -4.86 -7.65 9.93
CA SER A 171 -5.40 -8.71 9.10
C SER A 171 -6.70 -9.24 9.72
N PHE A 172 -7.59 -9.76 8.91
CA PHE A 172 -8.89 -10.27 9.36
C PHE A 172 -8.94 -11.79 9.19
N GLU A 173 -8.87 -12.50 10.30
CA GLU A 173 -8.98 -13.95 10.31
C GLU A 173 -10.45 -14.36 10.37
N SER A 174 -10.87 -15.33 9.53
CA SER A 174 -12.23 -15.85 9.56
C SER A 174 -12.50 -16.62 10.87
N VAL A 175 -13.64 -16.35 11.48
CA VAL A 175 -14.09 -17.11 12.67
C VAL A 175 -14.55 -18.51 12.29
N ASP A 176 -15.11 -18.67 11.08
CA ASP A 176 -15.56 -19.96 10.53
C ASP A 176 -14.38 -20.92 10.24
N THR A 177 -13.28 -20.38 9.73
CA THR A 177 -12.10 -21.15 9.34
C THR A 177 -10.83 -20.55 9.94
N PRO A 178 -10.54 -20.81 11.23
CA PRO A 178 -9.34 -20.30 11.89
C PRO A 178 -8.06 -20.64 11.12
N GLY A 179 -7.13 -19.68 11.03
CA GLY A 179 -5.93 -19.78 10.22
C GLY A 179 -6.12 -19.34 8.75
N SER A 180 -7.37 -19.03 8.35
CA SER A 180 -7.68 -18.44 7.04
C SER A 180 -8.01 -16.97 7.19
N TYR A 181 -7.58 -16.17 6.23
CA TYR A 181 -7.66 -14.72 6.28
C TYR A 181 -8.36 -14.13 5.06
N LEU A 182 -9.06 -13.02 5.29
CA LEU A 182 -9.47 -12.13 4.21
C LEU A 182 -8.22 -11.66 3.47
N ARG A 183 -8.18 -11.90 2.17
CA ARG A 183 -7.11 -11.39 1.29
C ARG A 183 -7.70 -11.02 -0.07
N HIS A 184 -6.95 -10.32 -0.89
CA HIS A 184 -7.30 -10.19 -2.30
C HIS A 184 -6.39 -11.05 -3.19
N ASN A 185 -6.92 -11.45 -4.34
CA ASN A 185 -6.15 -12.01 -5.43
C ASN A 185 -6.70 -11.41 -6.73
N ALA A 186 -5.85 -10.73 -7.51
CA ALA A 186 -6.28 -9.93 -8.66
C ALA A 186 -7.49 -9.01 -8.31
N PHE A 187 -7.41 -8.35 -7.15
CA PHE A 187 -8.43 -7.46 -6.56
C PHE A 187 -9.77 -8.09 -6.17
N VAL A 188 -9.99 -9.37 -6.40
CA VAL A 188 -11.15 -10.11 -5.86
C VAL A 188 -10.85 -10.52 -4.42
N LEU A 189 -11.77 -10.26 -3.50
CA LEU A 189 -11.64 -10.68 -2.10
C LEU A 189 -11.97 -12.17 -1.94
N LEU A 190 -11.09 -12.85 -1.22
CA LEU A 190 -11.18 -14.27 -0.91
C LEU A 190 -10.84 -14.52 0.57
N VAL A 191 -11.24 -15.68 1.08
CA VAL A 191 -10.75 -16.25 2.34
C VAL A 191 -9.85 -17.42 2.01
N ASN A 192 -8.58 -17.35 2.35
CA ASN A 192 -7.62 -18.41 2.11
C ASN A 192 -6.79 -18.69 3.37
N ALA A 193 -6.36 -19.94 3.50
CA ALA A 193 -5.41 -20.33 4.55
C ALA A 193 -4.09 -19.55 4.39
N ASN A 194 -3.49 -19.16 5.51
CA ASN A 194 -2.18 -18.53 5.50
C ASN A 194 -1.13 -19.57 5.11
N ASP A 195 -0.55 -19.43 3.93
CA ASP A 195 0.50 -20.29 3.40
C ASP A 195 1.92 -19.82 3.77
N GLY A 196 2.04 -18.72 4.51
CA GLY A 196 3.31 -18.14 4.95
C GLY A 196 4.08 -17.38 3.87
N THR A 197 3.55 -17.26 2.68
CA THR A 197 4.22 -16.52 1.61
C THR A 197 4.15 -15.01 1.81
N LYS A 198 5.16 -14.28 1.34
CA LYS A 198 5.17 -12.81 1.35
C LYS A 198 3.92 -12.26 0.65
N GLN A 199 3.54 -12.81 -0.49
CA GLN A 199 2.36 -12.37 -1.23
C GLN A 199 1.08 -12.54 -0.41
N MET A 200 0.88 -13.70 0.23
CA MET A 200 -0.28 -13.92 1.09
C MET A 200 -0.33 -12.91 2.23
N HIS A 201 0.81 -12.63 2.86
CA HIS A 201 0.88 -11.67 3.95
C HIS A 201 0.57 -10.25 3.50
N GLU A 202 1.07 -9.82 2.34
CA GLU A 202 0.80 -8.50 1.76
C GLU A 202 -0.67 -8.35 1.36
N ASP A 203 -1.21 -9.33 0.63
CA ASP A 203 -2.60 -9.33 0.16
C ASP A 203 -3.63 -9.41 1.30
N ALA A 204 -3.26 -9.97 2.47
CA ALA A 204 -4.11 -10.10 3.65
C ALA A 204 -3.90 -8.99 4.68
N THR A 205 -3.13 -7.94 4.35
CA THR A 205 -2.88 -6.81 5.26
C THR A 205 -3.66 -5.59 4.84
N PHE A 206 -4.36 -4.99 5.80
CA PHE A 206 -5.24 -3.86 5.57
C PHE A 206 -5.03 -2.77 6.62
N CYS A 207 -5.18 -1.50 6.21
CA CYS A 207 -5.06 -0.35 7.09
C CYS A 207 -6.39 0.40 7.11
N SER A 208 -6.97 0.61 8.29
CA SER A 208 -8.24 1.29 8.43
C SER A 208 -8.10 2.81 8.46
N GLN A 209 -9.11 3.49 7.96
CA GLN A 209 -9.29 4.93 8.10
C GLN A 209 -10.77 5.26 8.37
N ALA A 210 -11.06 6.52 8.71
CA ALA A 210 -12.44 6.97 8.80
C ALA A 210 -13.19 6.71 7.49
N GLY A 211 -14.44 6.30 7.59
CA GLY A 211 -15.24 5.95 6.42
C GLY A 211 -15.31 7.10 5.40
N LEU A 212 -15.12 6.79 4.12
CA LEU A 212 -15.06 7.80 3.05
C LEU A 212 -16.39 8.55 2.86
N ASN A 213 -17.50 7.99 3.29
CA ASN A 213 -18.80 8.66 3.34
C ASN A 213 -19.08 9.35 4.68
N GLY A 214 -18.09 9.46 5.56
CA GLY A 214 -18.22 10.04 6.90
C GLY A 214 -18.82 9.09 7.96
N LYS A 215 -19.06 7.81 7.64
CA LYS A 215 -19.61 6.80 8.56
C LYS A 215 -18.64 5.63 8.74
N GLY A 216 -18.46 5.20 9.98
CA GLY A 216 -17.70 3.99 10.31
C GLY A 216 -16.25 4.00 9.80
N THR A 217 -15.86 2.95 9.13
CA THR A 217 -14.47 2.68 8.74
C THR A 217 -14.39 2.29 7.27
N SER A 218 -13.43 2.84 6.55
CA SER A 218 -12.99 2.30 5.25
C SER A 218 -11.69 1.51 5.45
N VAL A 219 -11.62 0.35 4.84
CA VAL A 219 -10.52 -0.60 4.99
C VAL A 219 -9.70 -0.60 3.71
N ARG A 220 -8.48 -0.09 3.78
CA ARG A 220 -7.58 0.09 2.65
C ARG A 220 -6.61 -1.07 2.55
N ALA A 221 -6.37 -1.58 1.35
CA ALA A 221 -5.33 -2.59 1.14
C ALA A 221 -3.94 -1.96 1.36
N TRP A 222 -3.07 -2.63 2.12
CA TRP A 222 -1.74 -2.11 2.41
C TRP A 222 -0.85 -2.05 1.17
N GLY A 223 -0.85 -3.10 0.36
CA GLY A 223 -0.07 -3.16 -0.89
C GLY A 223 -0.60 -2.25 -2.01
N TYR A 224 -1.85 -1.78 -1.88
CA TYR A 224 -2.51 -0.91 -2.86
C TYR A 224 -3.23 0.24 -2.15
N PRO A 225 -2.52 1.28 -1.72
CA PRO A 225 -3.03 2.31 -0.80
C PRO A 225 -4.14 3.21 -1.37
N THR A 226 -4.45 3.11 -2.64
CA THR A 226 -5.59 3.80 -3.27
C THR A 226 -6.82 2.91 -3.42
N ARG A 227 -6.74 1.63 -2.97
CA ARG A 227 -7.79 0.64 -3.11
C ARG A 227 -8.36 0.23 -1.75
N TYR A 228 -9.68 0.03 -1.69
CA TYR A 228 -10.44 -0.23 -0.48
C TYR A 228 -11.28 -1.51 -0.59
N VAL A 229 -11.52 -2.17 0.52
CA VAL A 229 -12.52 -3.26 0.61
C VAL A 229 -13.88 -2.70 0.24
N ARG A 230 -14.40 -3.14 -0.89
CA ARG A 230 -15.67 -2.72 -1.50
C ARG A 230 -16.60 -3.91 -1.68
N HIS A 231 -17.88 -3.70 -1.44
CA HIS A 231 -18.90 -4.58 -2.03
C HIS A 231 -19.39 -3.99 -3.36
N TYR A 232 -19.52 -4.83 -4.35
CA TYR A 232 -20.09 -4.49 -5.66
C TYR A 232 -20.83 -5.72 -6.19
N ASP A 233 -22.10 -5.56 -6.56
CA ASP A 233 -22.98 -6.68 -6.96
C ASP A 233 -22.97 -7.87 -5.98
N ASN A 234 -23.01 -7.57 -4.68
CA ASN A 234 -22.91 -8.52 -3.57
C ASN A 234 -21.55 -9.24 -3.42
N ALA A 235 -20.61 -9.10 -4.32
CA ALA A 235 -19.26 -9.66 -4.18
C ALA A 235 -18.30 -8.67 -3.54
N GLY A 236 -17.20 -9.20 -2.96
CA GLY A 236 -16.17 -8.41 -2.31
C GLY A 236 -14.97 -8.17 -3.24
N TYR A 237 -14.48 -6.93 -3.26
CA TYR A 237 -13.35 -6.50 -4.07
C TYR A 237 -12.42 -5.58 -3.30
N VAL A 238 -11.21 -5.39 -3.82
CA VAL A 238 -10.32 -4.29 -3.43
C VAL A 238 -10.32 -3.29 -4.58
N ALA A 239 -11.07 -2.20 -4.44
CA ALA A 239 -11.44 -1.28 -5.51
C ALA A 239 -10.88 0.13 -5.31
N SER A 240 -10.59 0.82 -6.40
CA SER A 240 -10.23 2.24 -6.45
C SER A 240 -11.38 3.07 -7.07
N ASN A 241 -11.46 4.33 -6.69
CA ASN A 241 -12.51 5.21 -7.23
C ASN A 241 -12.17 5.64 -8.66
N GLY A 242 -12.90 5.11 -9.63
CA GLY A 242 -12.67 5.42 -11.05
C GLY A 242 -11.48 4.69 -11.70
N GLY A 243 -11.10 3.54 -11.16
CA GLY A 243 -10.11 2.66 -11.78
C GLY A 243 -10.65 1.91 -13.02
N PRO A 244 -9.85 1.01 -13.60
CA PRO A 244 -10.16 0.40 -14.89
C PRO A 244 -11.18 -0.74 -14.84
N ASP A 245 -11.43 -1.31 -13.65
CA ASP A 245 -12.30 -2.47 -13.51
C ASP A 245 -13.76 -2.04 -13.33
N THR A 246 -14.71 -2.91 -13.65
CA THR A 246 -16.15 -2.62 -13.45
C THR A 246 -16.50 -2.34 -12.00
N PHE A 247 -15.86 -3.03 -11.07
CA PHE A 247 -16.01 -2.81 -9.64
C PHE A 247 -15.27 -1.56 -9.12
N ASP A 248 -14.59 -0.82 -9.97
CA ASP A 248 -13.97 0.49 -9.68
C ASP A 248 -14.92 1.66 -10.02
N ALA A 249 -16.18 1.39 -10.41
CA ALA A 249 -17.17 2.40 -10.75
C ALA A 249 -17.30 3.46 -9.65
N THR A 250 -17.40 4.73 -10.04
CA THR A 250 -17.48 5.88 -9.12
C THR A 250 -18.82 5.98 -8.40
N ALA A 251 -19.89 5.45 -9.01
CA ALA A 251 -21.22 5.42 -8.43
C ALA A 251 -21.19 4.70 -7.06
N SER A 252 -21.73 5.35 -6.04
CA SER A 252 -21.82 4.83 -4.65
C SER A 252 -20.48 4.41 -4.02
N PHE A 253 -19.33 4.71 -4.65
CA PHE A 253 -18.03 4.20 -4.22
C PHE A 253 -17.78 4.45 -2.73
N ASN A 254 -17.95 5.69 -2.26
CA ASN A 254 -17.70 6.05 -0.86
C ASN A 254 -18.60 5.31 0.13
N ASP A 255 -19.85 5.02 -0.27
CA ASP A 255 -20.78 4.24 0.56
C ASP A 255 -20.39 2.77 0.58
N ASP A 256 -20.03 2.20 -0.59
CA ASP A 256 -19.73 0.78 -0.76
C ASP A 256 -18.39 0.36 -0.10
N VAL A 257 -17.49 1.31 0.17
CA VAL A 257 -16.22 1.09 0.87
C VAL A 257 -16.24 1.50 2.33
N SER A 258 -17.37 2.01 2.83
CA SER A 258 -17.55 2.42 4.22
C SER A 258 -18.39 1.39 4.98
N TRP A 259 -17.89 0.96 6.13
CA TRP A 259 -18.44 -0.14 6.92
C TRP A 259 -18.65 0.30 8.36
N LEU A 260 -19.80 -0.02 8.94
CA LEU A 260 -19.94 0.01 10.39
C LEU A 260 -19.28 -1.23 10.97
N VAL A 261 -18.47 -1.02 11.99
CA VAL A 261 -17.78 -2.13 12.69
C VAL A 261 -18.56 -2.41 13.97
N ASP A 262 -19.23 -3.55 13.99
CA ASP A 262 -20.07 -3.99 15.08
C ASP A 262 -19.43 -5.19 15.81
N ALA A 263 -19.98 -5.56 16.95
CA ALA A 263 -19.66 -6.81 17.60
C ALA A 263 -19.93 -7.98 16.65
N SER A 264 -19.09 -9.02 16.71
CA SER A 264 -19.29 -10.24 15.91
C SER A 264 -20.58 -10.93 16.29
N PHE A 265 -21.09 -11.74 15.36
CA PHE A 265 -22.23 -12.64 15.59
C PHE A 265 -21.83 -13.96 16.28
N ALA A 266 -20.50 -14.25 16.37
CA ALA A 266 -19.95 -15.51 16.91
C ALA A 266 -18.61 -15.30 17.66
#